data_ab284e0402796a13bf86dafa1eb7c478
#
_entry.id   ab284e0402796a13bf86dafa1eb7c478
#
_cell.length_a   1.000
_cell.length_b   1.000
_cell.length_c   1.000
_cell.angle_alpha   90.00
_cell.angle_beta   90.00
_cell.angle_gamma   90.00
#
_symmetry.space_group_name_H-M   'P 1'
#
loop_
_entity.id
_entity.type
_entity.pdbx_description
1 polymer ?
#
loop_
_entity_poly.entity_id
_entity_poly.type
_entity_poly.pdbx_seq_one_letter_code
_entity_poly.pdbx_strand_id
1 'polypeptide(L)' 'MLPNHVYLEAKGYWAPADRRKILAVKKDNPDLDLRMVFQAPYNKINKKSKTTYAMWCEKHDIPWTAYQDIPIDWLT' A
#
# COMPACT_ATOMS: atom_id res chain seq x y z
N MET A 1 4.63 -13.24 -7.24
CA MET A 1 3.77 -13.42 -6.06
C MET A 1 4.50 -14.24 -5.00
N LEU A 2 4.39 -13.85 -3.76
CA LEU A 2 5.04 -14.56 -2.67
C LEU A 2 4.28 -15.83 -2.31
N PRO A 3 4.99 -16.85 -1.73
CA PRO A 3 4.36 -18.15 -1.47
C PRO A 3 3.14 -18.12 -0.54
N ASN A 4 3.01 -17.09 0.28
CA ASN A 4 1.94 -16.99 1.28
C ASN A 4 0.72 -16.21 0.78
N HIS A 5 0.58 -16.07 -0.55
CA HIS A 5 -0.49 -15.26 -1.13
C HIS A 5 -0.42 -13.80 -0.72
N VAL A 6 0.78 -13.32 -0.41
CA VAL A 6 1.03 -11.93 -0.09
C VAL A 6 1.28 -11.17 -1.39
N TYR A 7 0.57 -10.06 -1.57
CA TYR A 7 0.77 -9.19 -2.72
C TYR A 7 1.47 -7.92 -2.24
N LEU A 8 2.71 -7.72 -2.70
CA LEU A 8 3.49 -6.53 -2.39
C LEU A 8 3.44 -5.58 -3.57
N GLU A 9 3.00 -4.35 -3.31
CA GLU A 9 2.96 -3.30 -4.32
C GLU A 9 3.89 -2.18 -3.90
N ALA A 10 4.91 -1.90 -4.71
CA ALA A 10 5.88 -0.83 -4.42
C ALA A 10 5.54 0.40 -5.25
N LYS A 11 5.46 1.56 -4.62
CA LYS A 11 5.09 2.81 -5.27
C LYS A 11 5.98 3.96 -4.83
N GLY A 12 6.49 4.72 -5.80
CA GLY A 12 7.08 6.03 -5.55
C GLY A 12 5.99 7.09 -5.54
N TYR A 13 5.36 7.31 -6.68
CA TYR A 13 4.19 8.16 -6.81
C TYR A 13 2.92 7.32 -6.87
N TRP A 14 1.92 7.70 -6.07
CA TRP A 14 0.69 6.92 -5.96
C TRP A 14 -0.50 7.76 -6.42
N ALA A 15 -0.85 7.59 -7.69
CA ALA A 15 -1.90 8.36 -8.33
C ALA A 15 -3.29 7.96 -7.82
N PRO A 16 -4.31 8.85 -7.92
CA PRO A 16 -5.67 8.50 -7.52
C PRO A 16 -6.23 7.26 -8.22
N ALA A 17 -5.88 7.07 -9.49
CA ALA A 17 -6.31 5.89 -10.23
C ALA A 17 -5.73 4.60 -9.62
N ASP A 18 -4.47 4.66 -9.16
CA ASP A 18 -3.83 3.52 -8.51
C ASP A 18 -4.51 3.17 -7.19
N ARG A 19 -4.92 4.18 -6.43
CA ARG A 19 -5.61 3.95 -5.17
C ARG A 19 -6.97 3.28 -5.39
N ARG A 20 -7.71 3.73 -6.40
CA ARG A 20 -8.99 3.09 -6.76
C ARG A 20 -8.81 1.65 -7.17
N LYS A 21 -7.74 1.36 -7.91
CA LYS A 21 -7.41 0.02 -8.35
C LYS A 21 -7.12 -0.90 -7.15
N ILE A 22 -6.37 -0.41 -6.18
CA ILE A 22 -6.05 -1.17 -4.96
C ILE A 22 -7.33 -1.50 -4.18
N LEU A 23 -8.24 -0.54 -4.05
CA LEU A 23 -9.50 -0.78 -3.36
C LEU A 23 -10.35 -1.82 -4.09
N ALA A 24 -10.37 -1.78 -5.43
CA ALA A 24 -11.11 -2.75 -6.22
C ALA A 24 -10.52 -4.17 -6.06
N VAL A 25 -9.19 -4.27 -6.09
CA VAL A 25 -8.51 -5.55 -5.90
C VAL A 25 -8.82 -6.12 -4.54
N LYS A 26 -8.77 -5.29 -3.49
CA LYS A 26 -9.04 -5.71 -2.14
C LYS A 26 -10.49 -6.16 -1.96
N LYS A 27 -11.42 -5.45 -2.60
CA LYS A 27 -12.85 -5.78 -2.56
C LYS A 27 -13.13 -7.12 -3.26
N ASP A 28 -12.51 -7.34 -4.40
CA ASP A 28 -12.73 -8.55 -5.19
C ASP A 28 -12.01 -9.76 -4.61
N ASN A 29 -11.00 -9.54 -3.77
CA ASN A 29 -10.18 -10.61 -3.20
C ASN A 29 -10.01 -10.36 -1.69
N PRO A 30 -11.08 -10.54 -0.90
CA PRO A 30 -11.03 -10.19 0.53
C PRO A 30 -10.01 -11.01 1.34
N ASP A 31 -9.61 -12.17 0.82
CA ASP A 31 -8.61 -13.02 1.50
C ASP A 31 -7.19 -12.70 1.06
N LEU A 32 -7.01 -11.75 0.14
CA LEU A 32 -5.69 -11.37 -0.33
C LEU A 32 -4.96 -10.54 0.72
N ASP A 33 -3.74 -10.96 1.04
CA ASP A 33 -2.86 -10.18 1.94
C ASP A 33 -2.12 -9.13 1.11
N LEU A 34 -2.76 -7.98 0.96
CA LEU A 34 -2.22 -6.88 0.17
C LEU A 34 -1.42 -5.95 1.08
N ARG A 35 -0.16 -5.70 0.72
CA ARG A 35 0.73 -4.84 1.48
C ARG A 35 1.37 -3.82 0.55
N MET A 36 1.56 -2.60 1.06
CA MET A 36 2.13 -1.50 0.29
C MET A 36 3.53 -1.15 0.76
N VAL A 37 4.40 -0.84 -0.19
CA VAL A 37 5.76 -0.36 0.10
C VAL A 37 5.91 0.99 -0.59
N PHE A 38 6.25 2.02 0.16
CA PHE A 38 6.35 3.38 -0.36
C PHE A 38 7.77 3.92 -0.23
N GLN A 39 8.23 4.62 -1.28
CA GLN A 39 9.46 5.40 -1.18
C GLN A 39 9.29 6.56 -0.20
N ALA A 40 8.12 7.20 -0.22
CA ALA A 40 7.83 8.35 0.62
C ALA A 40 6.44 8.20 1.23
N PRO A 41 6.29 7.37 2.28
CA PRO A 41 4.96 7.05 2.85
C PRO A 41 4.26 8.25 3.46
N TYR A 42 5.00 9.29 3.82
CA TYR A 42 4.42 10.48 4.45
C TYR A 42 4.10 11.58 3.45
N ASN A 43 4.23 11.31 2.16
CA ASN A 43 3.75 12.23 1.14
C ASN A 43 2.23 12.28 1.18
N LYS A 44 1.67 13.48 0.96
CA LYS A 44 0.22 13.66 0.90
C LYS A 44 -0.35 13.04 -0.38
N ILE A 45 -1.59 12.54 -0.28
CA ILE A 45 -2.25 11.93 -1.44
C ILE A 45 -2.57 12.96 -2.53
N ASN A 46 -2.74 14.23 -2.15
CA ASN A 46 -2.84 15.34 -3.09
C ASN A 46 -2.54 16.65 -2.37
N LYS A 47 -2.44 17.75 -3.14
CA LYS A 47 -2.06 19.05 -2.60
C LYS A 47 -3.03 19.63 -1.59
N LYS A 48 -4.30 19.27 -1.70
CA LYS A 48 -5.37 19.82 -0.87
C LYS A 48 -5.68 18.95 0.34
N SER A 49 -5.10 17.76 0.42
CA SER A 49 -5.38 16.83 1.49
C SER A 49 -4.28 16.84 2.54
N LYS A 50 -4.65 16.62 3.79
CA LYS A 50 -3.70 16.37 4.86
C LYS A 50 -3.39 14.90 5.01
N THR A 51 -4.07 14.05 4.26
CA THR A 51 -3.90 12.60 4.33
C THR A 51 -2.64 12.19 3.56
N THR A 52 -1.74 11.47 4.25
CA THR A 52 -0.56 10.89 3.62
C THR A 52 -0.89 9.49 3.09
N TYR A 53 0.03 8.92 2.30
CA TYR A 53 -0.11 7.54 1.82
C TYR A 53 -0.26 6.57 3.00
N ALA A 54 0.57 6.74 4.03
CA ALA A 54 0.51 5.90 5.23
C ALA A 54 -0.86 5.99 5.91
N MET A 55 -1.37 7.20 6.10
CA MET A 55 -2.67 7.43 6.73
C MET A 55 -3.79 6.80 5.92
N TRP A 56 -3.70 6.90 4.60
CA TRP A 56 -4.71 6.31 3.72
C TRP A 56 -4.75 4.78 3.87
N CYS A 57 -3.56 4.14 3.93
CA CYS A 57 -3.49 2.69 4.13
C CYS A 57 -4.05 2.28 5.48
N GLU A 58 -3.74 3.03 6.54
CA GLU A 58 -4.26 2.75 7.87
C GLU A 58 -5.79 2.84 7.90
N LYS A 59 -6.33 3.84 7.21
CA LYS A 59 -7.78 4.02 7.11
C LYS A 59 -8.47 2.82 6.44
N HIS A 60 -7.81 2.19 5.50
CA HIS A 60 -8.35 1.07 4.73
C HIS A 60 -7.83 -0.29 5.18
N ASP A 61 -7.17 -0.36 6.33
CA ASP A 61 -6.63 -1.60 6.89
C ASP A 61 -5.65 -2.29 5.96
N ILE A 62 -4.80 -1.51 5.28
CA ILE A 62 -3.78 -2.03 4.39
C ILE A 62 -2.42 -1.90 5.08
N PRO A 63 -1.70 -3.00 5.36
CA PRO A 63 -0.35 -2.91 5.91
C PRO A 63 0.58 -2.20 4.95
N TRP A 64 1.48 -1.38 5.49
CA TRP A 64 2.42 -0.62 4.67
C TRP A 64 3.77 -0.51 5.37
N THR A 65 4.81 -0.23 4.61
CA THR A 65 6.13 0.08 5.14
C THR A 65 6.86 1.02 4.19
N ALA A 66 7.88 1.68 4.68
CA ALA A 66 8.79 2.45 3.83
C ALA A 66 9.74 1.49 3.13
N TYR A 67 10.19 1.87 1.92
CA TYR A 67 11.05 1.02 1.11
C TYR A 67 12.30 0.57 1.85
N GLN A 68 12.93 1.48 2.60
CA GLN A 68 14.16 1.18 3.33
C GLN A 68 13.93 0.37 4.61
N ASP A 69 12.68 0.19 5.02
CA ASP A 69 12.33 -0.48 6.28
C ASP A 69 11.56 -1.78 6.07
N ILE A 70 11.62 -2.35 4.86
CA ILE A 70 10.87 -3.57 4.57
C ILE A 70 11.30 -4.70 5.50
N PRO A 71 10.36 -5.26 6.31
CA PRO A 71 10.71 -6.38 7.18
C PRO A 71 11.12 -7.60 6.35
N ILE A 72 12.08 -8.36 6.85
CA ILE A 72 12.53 -9.58 6.17
C ILE A 72 11.37 -10.54 5.95
N ASP A 73 10.46 -10.61 6.91
CA ASP A 73 9.28 -11.49 6.83
C ASP A 73 8.39 -11.18 5.63
N TRP A 74 8.44 -9.94 5.12
CA TRP A 74 7.65 -9.56 3.96
C TRP A 74 8.26 -10.06 2.67
N LEU A 75 9.54 -10.42 2.69
CA LEU A 75 10.28 -10.85 1.50
C LEU A 75 10.43 -12.38 1.41
N THR A 76 10.02 -13.10 2.41
CA THR A 76 10.18 -14.57 2.46
C THR A 76 8.89 -15.36 2.39
#